data_bd226e69a5775240b2faa5c467825d4f
#
_entry.id   bd226e69a5775240b2faa5c467825d4f
#
_cell.length_a   1.000
_cell.length_b   1.000
_cell.length_c   1.000
_cell.angle_alpha   90.00
_cell.angle_beta   90.00
_cell.angle_gamma   90.00
#
_symmetry.space_group_name_H-M   'P 1'
#
loop_
_entity.id
_entity.type
_entity.pdbx_description
1 polymer ?
#
loop_
_entity_poly.entity_id
_entity_poly.type
_entity_poly.pdbx_seq_one_letter_code
_entity_poly.pdbx_strand_id
1 'polypeptide(L)'
;MYFPKVNKKLKTMKFETLKQIFTHSVKKFAKNTALSMFERESVTYGELGERVAYVSDLLRGAGVGAGDKVVLLSSSMPNWGVCYFAAVNAGMVIVPVMPEFSPAELDKIIDHSEAKALCVSDKLYTKLSEETKAKMNIIIRTKNLAVMNQTCFDRMEPTEPKPEDLAALIYTSGTTSAPKGVMLTHRALATQVEICYTMQNVDENDVFLSILPLAHTYECSLGLLLPLSHGSQVVYMDRPPTASALMPAFKSVRPTIILSVPLIMEKIFRSQVKAKFTKSKAMAALYSVGFIRKFFHALAGKRLKKIFGGRLRFFGIGGAKVERETERFMREAKFPYAIGYGLTETAPLLFGSAPADTRLQAVGLAGKYVEGKLIDVNPETGEGELVVKTPCIMEGYYKNPEATREAFTEDGWFRTKDLCLFDKKGYLVIKGRANNMIVGSTGENIYPEEIESVINTHRLVTESIVVADKGSLVALVTLDKEKVEEALEDFKDNVHAKYDELMKEIRDYVNERVAKFARVSKIEEQKDGFEKTPSMKIKRFLYKRDK
;
A
#
# COMPACT_ATOMS: atom_id res chain seq x y z
N MET A 1 26.73 -4.27 9.87
CA MET A 1 25.53 -3.99 10.69
C MET A 1 25.37 -2.49 10.83
N TYR A 2 24.32 -1.91 10.28
CA TYR A 2 24.06 -0.47 10.36
C TYR A 2 22.89 -0.27 11.33
N PHE A 3 23.17 0.23 12.54
CA PHE A 3 22.12 0.58 13.50
C PHE A 3 21.69 2.03 13.29
N PRO A 4 20.40 2.29 13.10
CA PRO A 4 19.90 3.66 12.97
C PRO A 4 20.12 4.41 14.29
N LYS A 5 20.56 5.67 14.20
CA LYS A 5 20.50 6.60 15.34
C LYS A 5 19.04 6.94 15.60
N VAL A 6 18.38 6.16 16.46
CA VAL A 6 17.02 6.44 16.92
C VAL A 6 17.01 7.81 17.62
N ASN A 7 16.05 8.64 17.29
CA ASN A 7 15.85 9.93 17.95
C ASN A 7 15.49 9.69 19.42
N LYS A 8 16.49 9.77 20.32
CA LYS A 8 16.40 9.45 21.76
C LYS A 8 15.39 10.28 22.56
N LYS A 9 14.72 11.29 21.94
CA LYS A 9 13.78 12.21 22.61
C LYS A 9 12.32 11.75 22.57
N LEU A 10 11.95 10.72 21.77
CA LEU A 10 10.58 10.24 21.71
C LEU A 10 10.33 9.22 22.83
N LYS A 11 9.48 9.58 23.80
CA LYS A 11 8.93 8.63 24.78
C LYS A 11 7.90 7.76 24.05
N THR A 12 8.31 6.57 23.62
CA THR A 12 7.40 5.58 23.06
C THR A 12 6.63 4.89 24.20
N MET A 13 5.31 4.81 24.04
CA MET A 13 4.50 3.95 24.91
C MET A 13 4.64 2.52 24.39
N LYS A 14 5.13 1.63 25.25
CA LYS A 14 5.31 0.23 24.87
C LYS A 14 4.03 -0.55 25.16
N PHE A 15 3.27 -0.82 24.12
CA PHE A 15 2.15 -1.74 24.17
C PHE A 15 2.56 -3.10 23.60
N GLU A 16 2.02 -4.17 24.14
CA GLU A 16 2.30 -5.53 23.68
C GLU A 16 1.12 -6.14 22.89
N THR A 17 -0.09 -5.61 23.07
CA THR A 17 -1.29 -6.06 22.36
C THR A 17 -2.10 -4.90 21.80
N LEU A 18 -2.89 -5.16 20.76
CA LEU A 18 -3.82 -4.17 20.20
C LEU A 18 -4.90 -3.76 21.20
N LYS A 19 -5.32 -4.67 22.08
CA LYS A 19 -6.27 -4.36 23.16
C LYS A 19 -5.73 -3.32 24.13
N GLN A 20 -4.45 -3.41 24.49
CA GLN A 20 -3.80 -2.40 25.35
C GLN A 20 -3.78 -1.02 24.67
N ILE A 21 -3.44 -0.96 23.37
CA ILE A 21 -3.48 0.27 22.58
C ILE A 21 -4.90 0.85 22.60
N PHE A 22 -5.90 0.04 22.25
CA PHE A 22 -7.28 0.47 22.15
C PHE A 22 -7.83 0.97 23.48
N THR A 23 -7.67 0.19 24.55
CA THR A 23 -8.14 0.54 25.91
C THR A 23 -7.51 1.83 26.41
N HIS A 24 -6.19 2.01 26.20
CA HIS A 24 -5.49 3.25 26.54
C HIS A 24 -6.10 4.45 25.79
N SER A 25 -6.30 4.30 24.48
CA SER A 25 -6.78 5.37 23.62
C SER A 25 -8.21 5.81 23.94
N VAL A 26 -9.11 4.86 24.10
CA VAL A 26 -10.51 5.12 24.48
C VAL A 26 -10.59 5.83 25.83
N LYS A 27 -9.79 5.40 26.81
CA LYS A 27 -9.76 6.03 28.14
C LYS A 27 -9.18 7.45 28.11
N LYS A 28 -8.05 7.62 27.40
CA LYS A 28 -7.29 8.88 27.42
C LYS A 28 -7.95 9.97 26.57
N PHE A 29 -8.49 9.58 25.41
CA PHE A 29 -8.99 10.52 24.40
C PHE A 29 -10.52 10.46 24.23
N ALA A 30 -11.27 10.00 25.25
CA ALA A 30 -12.70 9.70 25.19
C ALA A 30 -13.55 10.76 24.46
N LYS A 31 -13.24 12.04 24.63
CA LYS A 31 -13.99 13.17 24.07
C LYS A 31 -13.53 13.58 22.67
N ASN A 32 -12.37 13.10 22.20
CA ASN A 32 -11.85 13.44 20.89
C ASN A 32 -12.64 12.68 19.81
N THR A 33 -12.74 13.26 18.63
CA THR A 33 -13.24 12.54 17.45
C THR A 33 -12.19 11.51 17.03
N ALA A 34 -12.60 10.24 16.92
CA ALA A 34 -11.74 9.14 16.49
C ALA A 34 -11.88 8.87 14.99
N LEU A 35 -13.08 8.51 14.56
CA LEU A 35 -13.39 8.07 13.21
C LEU A 35 -14.54 8.89 12.63
N SER A 36 -14.43 9.27 11.36
CA SER A 36 -15.47 10.04 10.68
C SER A 36 -15.65 9.55 9.25
N MET A 37 -16.86 9.69 8.72
CA MET A 37 -17.13 9.61 7.29
C MET A 37 -17.24 11.03 6.74
N PHE A 38 -16.56 11.31 5.65
CA PHE A 38 -16.59 12.63 5.02
C PHE A 38 -18.03 13.12 4.77
N GLU A 39 -18.35 14.33 5.26
CA GLU A 39 -19.67 14.97 5.20
C GLU A 39 -20.82 14.15 5.84
N ARG A 40 -20.52 13.22 6.74
CA ARG A 40 -21.52 12.39 7.42
C ARG A 40 -21.21 12.27 8.91
N GLU A 41 -21.34 11.04 9.46
CA GLU A 41 -21.15 10.74 10.87
C GLU A 41 -19.71 10.91 11.34
N SER A 42 -19.59 11.27 12.61
CA SER A 42 -18.35 11.23 13.37
C SER A 42 -18.56 10.42 14.64
N VAL A 43 -17.56 9.69 15.06
CA VAL A 43 -17.55 8.83 16.25
C VAL A 43 -16.42 9.27 17.16
N THR A 44 -16.72 9.60 18.41
CA THR A 44 -15.71 9.89 19.42
C THR A 44 -15.00 8.61 19.87
N TYR A 45 -13.85 8.73 20.55
CA TYR A 45 -13.16 7.56 21.13
C TYR A 45 -14.04 6.85 22.18
N GLY A 46 -14.83 7.59 22.97
CA GLY A 46 -15.78 7.00 23.92
C GLY A 46 -16.84 6.16 23.22
N GLU A 47 -17.53 6.74 22.24
CA GLU A 47 -18.55 6.03 21.43
C GLU A 47 -17.94 4.86 20.65
N LEU A 48 -16.68 4.98 20.17
CA LEU A 48 -15.96 3.88 19.55
C LEU A 48 -15.80 2.72 20.53
N GLY A 49 -15.45 3.00 21.79
CA GLY A 49 -15.34 2.01 22.84
C GLY A 49 -16.66 1.26 23.10
N GLU A 50 -17.77 1.99 23.17
CA GLU A 50 -19.12 1.43 23.36
C GLU A 50 -19.55 0.54 22.18
N ARG A 51 -19.34 1.01 20.94
CA ARG A 51 -19.65 0.24 19.72
C ARG A 51 -18.81 -1.03 19.63
N VAL A 52 -17.51 -0.97 19.97
CA VAL A 52 -16.62 -2.13 19.99
C VAL A 52 -17.08 -3.15 21.04
N ALA A 53 -17.44 -2.72 22.24
CA ALA A 53 -17.95 -3.60 23.27
C ALA A 53 -19.26 -4.29 22.83
N TYR A 54 -20.17 -3.55 22.21
CA TYR A 54 -21.44 -4.08 21.67
C TYR A 54 -21.21 -5.17 20.60
N VAL A 55 -20.36 -4.90 19.60
CA VAL A 55 -20.08 -5.89 18.53
C VAL A 55 -19.33 -7.10 19.09
N SER A 56 -18.37 -6.90 20.01
CA SER A 56 -17.70 -8.00 20.69
C SER A 56 -18.68 -8.90 21.46
N ASP A 57 -19.68 -8.29 22.06
CA ASP A 57 -20.73 -9.01 22.79
C ASP A 57 -21.61 -9.86 21.84
N LEU A 58 -22.00 -9.31 20.68
CA LEU A 58 -22.71 -10.03 19.63
C LEU A 58 -21.91 -11.25 19.13
N LEU A 59 -20.62 -11.07 18.84
CA LEU A 59 -19.75 -12.14 18.36
C LEU A 59 -19.66 -13.28 19.39
N ARG A 60 -19.42 -12.95 20.67
CA ARG A 60 -19.36 -13.95 21.75
C ARG A 60 -20.71 -14.63 21.98
N GLY A 61 -21.82 -13.89 21.89
CA GLY A 61 -23.17 -14.43 21.98
C GLY A 61 -23.53 -15.42 20.86
N ALA A 62 -22.81 -15.36 19.74
CA ALA A 62 -22.93 -16.29 18.61
C ALA A 62 -21.89 -17.44 18.67
N GLY A 63 -21.28 -17.70 19.82
CA GLY A 63 -20.33 -18.78 19.99
C GLY A 63 -18.96 -18.55 19.32
N VAL A 64 -18.59 -17.28 19.03
CA VAL A 64 -17.27 -16.93 18.46
C VAL A 64 -16.33 -16.58 19.62
N GLY A 65 -15.28 -17.37 19.80
CA GLY A 65 -14.34 -17.27 20.92
C GLY A 65 -12.91 -16.93 20.50
N ALA A 66 -12.01 -16.98 21.48
CA ALA A 66 -10.58 -16.72 21.23
C ALA A 66 -10.00 -17.67 20.18
N GLY A 67 -9.20 -17.14 19.25
CA GLY A 67 -8.60 -17.86 18.13
C GLY A 67 -9.54 -18.12 16.95
N ASP A 68 -10.86 -17.93 17.11
CA ASP A 68 -11.80 -18.02 16.00
C ASP A 68 -11.65 -16.83 15.04
N LYS A 69 -11.89 -17.08 13.75
CA LYS A 69 -11.69 -16.08 12.71
C LYS A 69 -12.99 -15.32 12.45
N VAL A 70 -12.85 -14.00 12.31
CA VAL A 70 -13.93 -13.06 11.96
C VAL A 70 -13.55 -12.37 10.65
N VAL A 71 -14.25 -12.67 9.56
CA VAL A 71 -14.04 -12.00 8.27
C VAL A 71 -14.58 -10.58 8.33
N LEU A 72 -13.80 -9.63 7.84
CA LEU A 72 -14.20 -8.23 7.68
C LEU A 72 -14.11 -7.84 6.20
N LEU A 73 -15.24 -7.90 5.53
CA LEU A 73 -15.39 -7.64 4.09
C LEU A 73 -16.22 -6.36 3.87
N SER A 74 -15.56 -5.23 3.86
CA SER A 74 -16.22 -3.92 3.73
C SER A 74 -15.27 -2.87 3.14
N SER A 75 -15.85 -1.85 2.51
CA SER A 75 -15.12 -0.61 2.22
C SER A 75 -14.74 0.11 3.51
N SER A 76 -13.75 1.00 3.42
CA SER A 76 -13.28 1.80 4.55
C SER A 76 -14.38 2.71 5.08
N MET A 77 -14.68 2.61 6.38
CA MET A 77 -15.70 3.40 7.10
C MET A 77 -15.47 3.29 8.62
N PRO A 78 -16.08 4.15 9.46
CA PRO A 78 -15.92 4.09 10.91
C PRO A 78 -16.21 2.71 11.52
N ASN A 79 -17.28 2.06 11.11
CA ASN A 79 -17.65 0.74 11.64
C ASN A 79 -16.73 -0.40 11.18
N TRP A 80 -15.86 -0.18 10.17
CA TRP A 80 -14.77 -1.11 9.85
C TRP A 80 -13.81 -1.21 11.05
N GLY A 81 -13.41 -0.06 11.62
CA GLY A 81 -12.58 -0.02 12.82
C GLY A 81 -13.28 -0.63 14.04
N VAL A 82 -14.61 -0.43 14.18
CA VAL A 82 -15.41 -1.06 15.23
C VAL A 82 -15.34 -2.59 15.15
N CYS A 83 -15.61 -3.18 13.97
CA CYS A 83 -15.56 -4.63 13.77
C CYS A 83 -14.14 -5.18 13.97
N TYR A 84 -13.12 -4.45 13.50
CA TYR A 84 -11.72 -4.84 13.68
C TYR A 84 -11.37 -4.97 15.18
N PHE A 85 -11.60 -3.91 15.96
CA PHE A 85 -11.27 -3.93 17.39
C PHE A 85 -12.19 -4.81 18.21
N ALA A 86 -13.44 -5.01 17.80
CA ALA A 86 -14.36 -5.94 18.47
C ALA A 86 -13.82 -7.38 18.44
N ALA A 87 -13.27 -7.81 17.31
CA ALA A 87 -12.67 -9.13 17.19
C ALA A 87 -11.35 -9.23 17.97
N VAL A 88 -10.37 -8.34 17.68
CA VAL A 88 -9.03 -8.48 18.26
C VAL A 88 -8.99 -8.25 19.77
N ASN A 89 -9.86 -7.39 20.32
CA ASN A 89 -9.94 -7.16 21.76
C ASN A 89 -10.55 -8.34 22.54
N ALA A 90 -11.30 -9.19 21.86
CA ALA A 90 -11.87 -10.41 22.42
C ALA A 90 -10.99 -11.66 22.20
N GLY A 91 -9.76 -11.48 21.69
CA GLY A 91 -8.83 -12.57 21.38
C GLY A 91 -9.18 -13.34 20.11
N MET A 92 -10.12 -12.87 19.31
CA MET A 92 -10.44 -13.45 18.00
C MET A 92 -9.44 -12.96 16.93
N VAL A 93 -9.32 -13.71 15.85
CA VAL A 93 -8.45 -13.37 14.71
C VAL A 93 -9.25 -12.64 13.66
N ILE A 94 -8.94 -11.38 13.40
CA ILE A 94 -9.59 -10.64 12.31
C ILE A 94 -9.03 -11.05 10.95
N VAL A 95 -9.90 -11.19 9.95
CA VAL A 95 -9.55 -11.51 8.56
C VAL A 95 -10.04 -10.39 7.65
N PRO A 96 -9.27 -9.30 7.52
CA PRO A 96 -9.59 -8.22 6.60
C PRO A 96 -9.45 -8.69 5.16
N VAL A 97 -10.52 -8.56 4.37
CA VAL A 97 -10.54 -9.00 2.97
C VAL A 97 -10.75 -7.81 2.05
N MET A 98 -9.91 -7.74 1.00
CA MET A 98 -10.00 -6.68 0.00
C MET A 98 -11.30 -6.81 -0.80
N PRO A 99 -12.09 -5.71 -0.96
CA PRO A 99 -13.36 -5.72 -1.70
C PRO A 99 -13.23 -6.04 -3.20
N GLU A 100 -12.03 -5.91 -3.73
CA GLU A 100 -11.68 -6.07 -5.15
C GLU A 100 -11.49 -7.53 -5.57
N PHE A 101 -11.44 -8.47 -4.63
CA PHE A 101 -11.44 -9.89 -4.97
C PHE A 101 -12.72 -10.27 -5.74
N SER A 102 -12.59 -11.19 -6.69
CA SER A 102 -13.73 -11.76 -7.41
C SER A 102 -14.61 -12.58 -6.46
N PRO A 103 -15.90 -12.78 -6.77
CA PRO A 103 -16.80 -13.61 -5.95
C PRO A 103 -16.23 -14.99 -5.61
N ALA A 104 -15.64 -15.67 -6.59
CA ALA A 104 -15.04 -16.98 -6.39
C ALA A 104 -13.78 -16.95 -5.48
N GLU A 105 -12.99 -15.88 -5.54
CA GLU A 105 -11.85 -15.68 -4.63
C GLU A 105 -12.31 -15.36 -3.22
N LEU A 106 -13.38 -14.56 -3.06
CA LEU A 106 -13.98 -14.25 -1.76
C LEU A 106 -14.45 -15.52 -1.05
N ASP A 107 -15.24 -16.35 -1.71
CA ASP A 107 -15.72 -17.62 -1.14
C ASP A 107 -14.55 -18.53 -0.74
N LYS A 108 -13.53 -18.66 -1.60
CA LYS A 108 -12.33 -19.46 -1.30
C LYS A 108 -11.53 -18.93 -0.10
N ILE A 109 -11.39 -17.61 0.03
CA ILE A 109 -10.68 -16.98 1.16
C ILE A 109 -11.44 -17.23 2.46
N ILE A 110 -12.76 -17.02 2.45
CA ILE A 110 -13.61 -17.23 3.62
C ILE A 110 -13.57 -18.69 4.06
N ASP A 111 -13.72 -19.62 3.12
CA ASP A 111 -13.64 -21.05 3.40
C ASP A 111 -12.27 -21.48 3.92
N HIS A 112 -11.19 -21.06 3.26
CA HIS A 112 -9.83 -21.38 3.68
C HIS A 112 -9.50 -20.81 5.07
N SER A 113 -10.05 -19.63 5.42
CA SER A 113 -9.86 -19.02 6.73
C SER A 113 -10.55 -19.75 7.87
N GLU A 114 -11.56 -20.59 7.58
CA GLU A 114 -12.42 -21.26 8.58
C GLU A 114 -13.10 -20.25 9.51
N ALA A 115 -13.53 -19.10 8.94
CA ALA A 115 -14.16 -18.07 9.71
C ALA A 115 -15.54 -18.50 10.23
N LYS A 116 -15.84 -18.16 11.47
CA LYS A 116 -17.14 -18.37 12.11
C LYS A 116 -18.08 -17.17 12.03
N ALA A 117 -17.54 -15.97 11.80
CA ALA A 117 -18.31 -14.75 11.73
C ALA A 117 -17.92 -13.88 10.53
N LEU A 118 -18.88 -13.08 10.07
CA LEU A 118 -18.72 -12.19 8.94
C LEU A 118 -19.24 -10.78 9.27
N CYS A 119 -18.38 -9.78 9.21
CA CYS A 119 -18.76 -8.37 9.17
C CYS A 119 -18.70 -7.88 7.74
N VAL A 120 -19.82 -7.45 7.14
CA VAL A 120 -19.91 -7.23 5.69
C VAL A 120 -20.74 -6.00 5.33
N SER A 121 -20.36 -5.29 4.25
CA SER A 121 -21.18 -4.25 3.63
C SER A 121 -22.22 -4.84 2.67
N ASP A 122 -23.37 -4.17 2.51
CA ASP A 122 -24.50 -4.67 1.71
C ASP A 122 -24.09 -5.08 0.29
N LYS A 123 -23.33 -4.23 -0.40
CA LYS A 123 -22.86 -4.49 -1.76
C LYS A 123 -21.94 -5.72 -1.87
N LEU A 124 -21.15 -5.99 -0.85
CA LEU A 124 -20.22 -7.13 -0.85
C LEU A 124 -20.90 -8.41 -0.39
N TYR A 125 -21.90 -8.30 0.47
CA TYR A 125 -22.76 -9.42 0.85
C TYR A 125 -23.41 -10.10 -0.36
N THR A 126 -23.86 -9.32 -1.36
CA THR A 126 -24.47 -9.87 -2.59
C THR A 126 -23.49 -10.62 -3.50
N LYS A 127 -22.19 -10.48 -3.29
CA LYS A 127 -21.15 -11.20 -4.04
C LYS A 127 -20.87 -12.61 -3.51
N LEU A 128 -21.27 -12.91 -2.26
CA LEU A 128 -21.00 -14.17 -1.60
C LEU A 128 -22.04 -15.22 -1.95
N SER A 129 -21.61 -16.47 -2.06
CA SER A 129 -22.50 -17.62 -2.24
C SER A 129 -23.39 -17.86 -1.00
N GLU A 130 -24.54 -18.48 -1.20
CA GLU A 130 -25.41 -18.88 -0.08
C GLU A 130 -24.73 -19.94 0.80
N GLU A 131 -23.88 -20.79 0.23
CA GLU A 131 -23.10 -21.76 1.00
C GLU A 131 -22.15 -21.07 1.98
N THR A 132 -21.40 -20.06 1.53
CA THR A 132 -20.52 -19.26 2.38
C THR A 132 -21.29 -18.57 3.50
N LYS A 133 -22.45 -17.98 3.20
CA LYS A 133 -23.30 -17.32 4.18
C LYS A 133 -23.84 -18.29 5.24
N ALA A 134 -24.25 -19.49 4.82
CA ALA A 134 -24.83 -20.52 5.70
C ALA A 134 -23.80 -21.08 6.71
N LYS A 135 -22.51 -21.02 6.41
CA LYS A 135 -21.41 -21.46 7.31
C LYS A 135 -21.18 -20.51 8.49
N MET A 136 -21.67 -19.26 8.43
CA MET A 136 -21.42 -18.25 9.47
C MET A 136 -22.34 -18.42 10.66
N ASN A 137 -21.78 -18.41 11.87
CA ASN A 137 -22.54 -18.36 13.12
C ASN A 137 -23.30 -17.04 13.24
N ILE A 138 -22.69 -15.95 12.78
CA ILE A 138 -23.27 -14.60 12.79
C ILE A 138 -22.77 -13.79 11.59
N ILE A 139 -23.69 -13.01 11.02
CA ILE A 139 -23.38 -12.02 9.98
C ILE A 139 -23.82 -10.65 10.47
N ILE A 140 -22.88 -9.71 10.53
CA ILE A 140 -23.10 -8.33 11.00
C ILE A 140 -22.92 -7.37 9.82
N ARG A 141 -23.91 -6.50 9.61
CA ARG A 141 -23.86 -5.43 8.62
C ARG A 141 -22.96 -4.29 9.10
N THR A 142 -21.88 -3.96 8.38
CA THR A 142 -20.95 -2.90 8.79
C THR A 142 -21.58 -1.51 8.78
N LYS A 143 -22.60 -1.24 7.94
CA LYS A 143 -23.24 0.08 7.84
C LYS A 143 -23.85 0.56 9.16
N ASN A 144 -24.50 -0.32 9.89
CA ASN A 144 -25.26 0.03 11.11
C ASN A 144 -25.10 -0.97 12.26
N LEU A 145 -24.17 -1.91 12.14
CA LEU A 145 -23.86 -2.97 13.11
C LEU A 145 -25.06 -3.90 13.43
N ALA A 146 -26.06 -3.94 12.54
CA ALA A 146 -27.21 -4.81 12.70
C ALA A 146 -26.86 -6.27 12.36
N VAL A 147 -27.40 -7.20 13.13
CA VAL A 147 -27.33 -8.64 12.85
C VAL A 147 -28.22 -8.96 11.65
N MET A 148 -27.66 -9.60 10.64
CA MET A 148 -28.38 -10.03 9.42
C MET A 148 -28.82 -11.50 9.52
N ASN A 149 -27.97 -12.32 10.14
CA ASN A 149 -28.23 -13.74 10.41
C ASN A 149 -27.46 -14.16 11.66
N GLN A 150 -28.05 -15.00 12.46
CA GLN A 150 -27.41 -15.57 13.65
C GLN A 150 -27.98 -16.94 13.95
N THR A 151 -27.08 -17.91 14.20
CA THR A 151 -27.42 -19.20 14.77
C THR A 151 -27.21 -19.16 16.29
N CYS A 152 -28.07 -19.87 17.06
CA CYS A 152 -27.91 -19.94 18.50
C CYS A 152 -26.75 -20.86 18.88
N PHE A 153 -25.82 -20.35 19.65
CA PHE A 153 -24.71 -21.08 20.24
C PHE A 153 -24.54 -20.69 21.70
N ASP A 154 -23.80 -21.49 22.45
CA ASP A 154 -23.42 -21.12 23.81
C ASP A 154 -22.50 -19.88 23.75
N ARG A 155 -22.78 -18.94 24.66
CA ARG A 155 -22.00 -17.70 24.76
C ARG A 155 -20.59 -17.99 25.20
N MET A 156 -19.62 -17.41 24.48
CA MET A 156 -18.20 -17.50 24.82
C MET A 156 -17.80 -16.47 25.88
N GLU A 157 -16.97 -16.89 26.84
CA GLU A 157 -16.41 -15.99 27.84
C GLU A 157 -15.37 -15.04 27.22
N PRO A 158 -15.22 -13.80 27.75
CA PRO A 158 -14.21 -12.88 27.29
C PRO A 158 -12.81 -13.41 27.60
N THR A 159 -11.90 -13.34 26.64
CA THR A 159 -10.50 -13.77 26.77
C THR A 159 -9.57 -12.57 26.62
N GLU A 160 -8.56 -12.48 27.48
CA GLU A 160 -7.51 -11.47 27.36
C GLU A 160 -6.47 -11.93 26.34
N PRO A 161 -6.27 -11.21 25.21
CA PRO A 161 -5.31 -11.61 24.20
C PRO A 161 -3.87 -11.43 24.70
N LYS A 162 -3.03 -12.41 24.43
CA LYS A 162 -1.58 -12.39 24.71
C LYS A 162 -0.82 -11.81 23.51
N PRO A 163 0.39 -11.30 23.73
CA PRO A 163 1.21 -10.75 22.66
C PRO A 163 1.49 -11.72 21.50
N GLU A 164 1.63 -13.00 21.81
CA GLU A 164 1.92 -14.08 20.85
C GLU A 164 0.69 -14.61 20.14
N ASP A 165 -0.52 -14.30 20.62
CA ASP A 165 -1.75 -14.73 19.97
C ASP A 165 -1.90 -14.08 18.60
N LEU A 166 -2.46 -14.82 17.64
CA LEU A 166 -2.78 -14.26 16.34
C LEU A 166 -3.84 -13.17 16.48
N ALA A 167 -3.56 -12.02 15.91
CA ALA A 167 -4.49 -10.90 15.85
C ALA A 167 -5.13 -10.76 14.47
N ALA A 168 -4.38 -11.03 13.40
CA ALA A 168 -4.87 -10.86 12.04
C ALA A 168 -4.37 -11.98 11.11
N LEU A 169 -5.25 -12.36 10.16
CA LEU A 169 -4.94 -13.24 9.04
C LEU A 169 -5.23 -12.47 7.74
N ILE A 170 -4.18 -12.07 7.02
CA ILE A 170 -4.29 -11.17 5.89
C ILE A 170 -3.94 -11.88 4.59
N TYR A 171 -4.91 -11.96 3.68
CA TYR A 171 -4.71 -12.61 2.40
C TYR A 171 -4.04 -11.69 1.39
N THR A 172 -2.91 -12.15 0.86
CA THR A 172 -2.18 -11.47 -0.21
C THR A 172 -2.44 -12.19 -1.53
N SER A 173 -2.62 -11.41 -2.59
CA SER A 173 -2.62 -11.94 -3.95
C SER A 173 -1.18 -12.30 -4.31
N GLY A 174 -0.78 -13.55 -4.07
CA GLY A 174 0.55 -14.05 -4.42
C GLY A 174 0.81 -13.97 -5.94
N THR A 175 2.07 -14.07 -6.33
CA THR A 175 2.48 -14.27 -7.73
C THR A 175 2.09 -15.66 -8.27
N THR A 176 1.52 -16.51 -7.42
CA THR A 176 0.97 -17.86 -7.70
C THR A 176 -0.56 -17.82 -7.70
N SER A 177 -1.20 -18.84 -8.25
CA SER A 177 -2.65 -18.91 -8.52
C SER A 177 -3.59 -18.81 -7.32
N ALA A 178 -3.11 -18.94 -6.08
CA ALA A 178 -3.95 -18.88 -4.87
C ALA A 178 -3.47 -17.82 -3.87
N PRO A 179 -4.39 -17.07 -3.23
CA PRO A 179 -4.05 -16.12 -2.16
C PRO A 179 -3.41 -16.87 -0.96
N LYS A 180 -2.35 -16.26 -0.38
CA LYS A 180 -1.70 -16.77 0.84
C LYS A 180 -2.16 -15.97 2.05
N GLY A 181 -2.55 -16.64 3.12
CA GLY A 181 -2.93 -16.00 4.39
C GLY A 181 -1.71 -15.74 5.26
N VAL A 182 -1.35 -14.49 5.46
CA VAL A 182 -0.25 -14.04 6.33
C VAL A 182 -0.73 -13.94 7.76
N MET A 183 -0.08 -14.65 8.69
CA MET A 183 -0.44 -14.69 10.11
C MET A 183 0.34 -13.63 10.90
N LEU A 184 -0.35 -12.64 11.48
CA LEU A 184 0.24 -11.56 12.27
C LEU A 184 -0.26 -11.62 13.72
N THR A 185 0.69 -11.59 14.67
CA THR A 185 0.40 -11.58 16.11
C THR A 185 0.04 -10.19 16.63
N HIS A 186 -0.53 -10.12 17.84
CA HIS A 186 -0.73 -8.86 18.56
C HIS A 186 0.58 -8.10 18.75
N ARG A 187 1.67 -8.80 19.12
CA ARG A 187 3.03 -8.22 19.26
C ARG A 187 3.50 -7.59 17.96
N ALA A 188 3.35 -8.29 16.83
CA ALA A 188 3.80 -7.79 15.54
C ALA A 188 3.12 -6.46 15.19
N LEU A 189 1.80 -6.38 15.33
CA LEU A 189 1.01 -5.19 15.01
C LEU A 189 1.23 -4.06 16.04
N ALA A 190 1.34 -4.36 17.32
CA ALA A 190 1.63 -3.36 18.35
C ALA A 190 3.04 -2.75 18.20
N THR A 191 4.04 -3.59 17.91
CA THR A 191 5.41 -3.12 17.63
C THR A 191 5.45 -2.26 16.36
N GLN A 192 4.65 -2.62 15.36
CA GLN A 192 4.54 -1.84 14.13
C GLN A 192 4.06 -0.41 14.38
N VAL A 193 3.09 -0.21 15.27
CA VAL A 193 2.65 1.13 15.69
C VAL A 193 3.81 1.95 16.26
N GLU A 194 4.66 1.34 17.08
CA GLU A 194 5.85 2.01 17.64
C GLU A 194 6.88 2.35 16.56
N ILE A 195 7.15 1.45 15.62
CA ILE A 195 8.05 1.72 14.47
C ILE A 195 7.54 2.91 13.68
N CYS A 196 6.26 2.91 13.31
CA CYS A 196 5.63 3.99 12.55
C CYS A 196 5.73 5.33 13.28
N TYR A 197 5.46 5.35 14.59
CA TYR A 197 5.56 6.56 15.42
C TYR A 197 6.98 7.12 15.47
N THR A 198 8.01 6.28 15.48
CA THR A 198 9.41 6.75 15.49
C THR A 198 9.84 7.38 14.16
N MET A 199 9.21 7.00 13.05
CA MET A 199 9.46 7.60 11.73
C MET A 199 8.65 8.88 11.52
N GLN A 200 7.40 8.88 11.98
CA GLN A 200 6.50 10.02 11.90
C GLN A 200 5.68 10.11 13.19
N ASN A 201 6.05 11.03 14.07
CA ASN A 201 5.24 11.28 15.27
C ASN A 201 3.88 11.88 14.89
N VAL A 202 2.87 11.45 15.63
CA VAL A 202 1.48 11.90 15.51
C VAL A 202 0.94 12.26 16.89
N ASP A 203 -0.06 13.11 16.94
CA ASP A 203 -0.73 13.51 18.19
C ASP A 203 -2.23 13.71 18.00
N GLU A 204 -2.93 14.10 19.06
CA GLU A 204 -4.38 14.32 19.08
C GLU A 204 -4.90 15.46 18.20
N ASN A 205 -4.02 16.31 17.67
CA ASN A 205 -4.38 17.41 16.76
C ASN A 205 -4.29 16.98 15.29
N ASP A 206 -3.80 15.77 15.01
CA ASP A 206 -3.67 15.27 13.67
C ASP A 206 -4.99 14.78 13.09
N VAL A 207 -5.16 15.07 11.81
CA VAL A 207 -6.30 14.62 11.01
C VAL A 207 -5.77 13.85 9.81
N PHE A 208 -6.08 12.56 9.79
CA PHE A 208 -5.78 11.67 8.67
C PHE A 208 -6.94 11.69 7.67
N LEU A 209 -6.64 11.84 6.40
CA LEU A 209 -7.60 11.54 5.33
C LEU A 209 -7.24 10.18 4.74
N SER A 210 -8.06 9.18 5.03
CA SER A 210 -7.89 7.80 4.59
C SER A 210 -8.43 7.64 3.18
N ILE A 211 -7.54 7.31 2.24
CA ILE A 211 -7.85 7.16 0.82
C ILE A 211 -7.44 5.79 0.26
N LEU A 212 -6.85 4.94 1.09
CA LEU A 212 -6.45 3.59 0.74
C LEU A 212 -7.37 2.56 1.42
N PRO A 213 -7.44 1.31 0.93
CA PRO A 213 -8.24 0.27 1.55
C PRO A 213 -7.70 -0.12 2.93
N LEU A 214 -8.55 -0.09 3.97
CA LEU A 214 -8.19 -0.53 5.33
C LEU A 214 -7.82 -2.03 5.42
N ALA A 215 -8.30 -2.85 4.50
CA ALA A 215 -7.92 -4.26 4.43
C ALA A 215 -6.46 -4.49 4.03
N HIS A 216 -5.78 -3.45 3.53
CA HIS A 216 -4.34 -3.51 3.26
C HIS A 216 -3.54 -3.11 4.51
N THR A 217 -2.50 -3.88 4.88
CA THR A 217 -1.67 -3.64 6.08
C THR A 217 -1.11 -2.23 6.17
N TYR A 218 -0.78 -1.61 5.04
CA TYR A 218 -0.26 -0.25 5.00
C TYR A 218 -1.27 0.77 5.58
N GLU A 219 -2.52 0.74 5.11
CA GLU A 219 -3.55 1.63 5.64
C GLU A 219 -4.01 1.20 7.03
N CYS A 220 -4.12 -0.11 7.30
CA CYS A 220 -4.52 -0.60 8.61
C CYS A 220 -3.53 -0.15 9.71
N SER A 221 -2.23 -0.38 9.52
CA SER A 221 -1.22 -0.07 10.55
C SER A 221 -0.96 1.43 10.67
N LEU A 222 -0.76 2.14 9.55
CA LEU A 222 -0.37 3.56 9.57
C LEU A 222 -1.57 4.51 9.51
N GLY A 223 -2.69 4.09 8.93
CA GLY A 223 -3.89 4.93 8.75
C GLY A 223 -5.02 4.65 9.76
N LEU A 224 -4.94 3.56 10.55
CA LEU A 224 -5.90 3.25 11.60
C LEU A 224 -5.21 3.04 12.96
N LEU A 225 -4.31 2.05 13.09
CA LEU A 225 -3.72 1.70 14.39
C LEU A 225 -2.86 2.84 14.95
N LEU A 226 -1.98 3.43 14.14
CA LEU A 226 -1.11 4.53 14.55
C LEU A 226 -1.91 5.78 14.98
N PRO A 227 -2.82 6.36 14.16
CA PRO A 227 -3.59 7.53 14.59
C PRO A 227 -4.42 7.26 15.83
N LEU A 228 -5.10 6.12 15.90
CA LEU A 228 -5.92 5.80 17.08
C LEU A 228 -5.10 5.67 18.36
N SER A 229 -3.88 5.14 18.30
CA SER A 229 -3.01 5.01 19.48
C SER A 229 -2.59 6.36 20.09
N HIS A 230 -2.70 7.46 19.34
CA HIS A 230 -2.27 8.80 19.74
C HIS A 230 -3.38 9.84 19.78
N GLY A 231 -4.64 9.43 19.67
CA GLY A 231 -5.79 10.33 19.83
C GLY A 231 -6.14 11.14 18.59
N SER A 232 -5.52 10.84 17.44
CA SER A 232 -5.77 11.53 16.16
C SER A 232 -7.13 11.15 15.58
N GLN A 233 -7.65 12.00 14.67
CA GLN A 233 -8.85 11.75 13.89
C GLN A 233 -8.52 11.07 12.56
N VAL A 234 -9.34 10.09 12.16
CA VAL A 234 -9.30 9.50 10.80
C VAL A 234 -10.61 9.79 10.08
N VAL A 235 -10.53 10.37 8.88
CA VAL A 235 -11.68 10.67 8.03
C VAL A 235 -11.65 9.77 6.79
N TYR A 236 -12.69 8.98 6.59
CA TYR A 236 -12.86 8.08 5.46
C TYR A 236 -13.65 8.72 4.33
N MET A 237 -13.39 8.27 3.10
CA MET A 237 -14.11 8.67 1.89
C MET A 237 -15.14 7.59 1.52
N ASP A 238 -16.34 8.02 1.09
CA ASP A 238 -17.39 7.11 0.59
C ASP A 238 -17.25 6.79 -0.92
N ARG A 239 -16.27 7.40 -1.58
CA ARG A 239 -16.03 7.29 -3.03
C ARG A 239 -14.56 6.97 -3.31
N PRO A 240 -14.28 6.36 -4.46
CA PRO A 240 -12.89 6.17 -4.91
C PRO A 240 -12.12 7.50 -4.95
N PRO A 241 -10.81 7.49 -4.68
CA PRO A 241 -9.98 8.70 -4.56
C PRO A 241 -9.68 9.34 -5.93
N THR A 242 -10.73 9.77 -6.65
CA THR A 242 -10.62 10.55 -7.88
C THR A 242 -10.34 12.02 -7.57
N ALA A 243 -9.79 12.78 -8.52
CA ALA A 243 -9.52 14.21 -8.33
C ALA A 243 -10.80 14.97 -7.94
N SER A 244 -11.95 14.64 -8.54
CA SER A 244 -13.24 15.27 -8.22
C SER A 244 -13.73 14.99 -6.80
N ALA A 245 -13.45 13.80 -6.26
CA ALA A 245 -13.81 13.44 -4.89
C ALA A 245 -12.84 14.01 -3.85
N LEU A 246 -11.53 14.04 -4.17
CA LEU A 246 -10.49 14.46 -3.24
C LEU A 246 -10.44 15.98 -3.03
N MET A 247 -10.72 16.78 -4.08
CA MET A 247 -10.61 18.24 -3.99
C MET A 247 -11.54 18.86 -2.93
N PRO A 248 -12.85 18.51 -2.85
CA PRO A 248 -13.72 18.96 -1.77
C PRO A 248 -13.24 18.48 -0.39
N ALA A 249 -12.82 17.21 -0.30
CA ALA A 249 -12.34 16.61 0.94
C ALA A 249 -11.10 17.33 1.49
N PHE A 250 -10.10 17.62 0.67
CA PHE A 250 -8.93 18.39 1.07
C PHE A 250 -9.29 19.77 1.63
N LYS A 251 -10.24 20.45 1.00
CA LYS A 251 -10.67 21.80 1.39
C LYS A 251 -11.44 21.78 2.72
N SER A 252 -12.31 20.81 2.93
CA SER A 252 -13.16 20.69 4.12
C SER A 252 -12.40 20.08 5.28
N VAL A 253 -11.78 18.90 5.09
CA VAL A 253 -11.07 18.15 6.15
C VAL A 253 -9.77 18.82 6.56
N ARG A 254 -9.06 19.46 5.62
CA ARG A 254 -7.74 20.08 5.83
C ARG A 254 -6.77 19.10 6.52
N PRO A 255 -6.49 17.94 5.93
CA PRO A 255 -5.74 16.88 6.58
C PRO A 255 -4.30 17.33 6.91
N THR A 256 -3.76 16.79 8.00
CA THR A 256 -2.35 16.94 8.37
C THR A 256 -1.49 15.80 7.83
N ILE A 257 -2.11 14.62 7.64
CA ILE A 257 -1.46 13.40 7.19
C ILE A 257 -2.33 12.71 6.13
N ILE A 258 -1.68 12.25 5.08
CA ILE A 258 -2.28 11.41 4.03
C ILE A 258 -1.32 10.27 3.71
N LEU A 259 -1.84 9.05 3.62
CA LEU A 259 -1.14 7.90 3.08
C LEU A 259 -1.57 7.68 1.63
N SER A 260 -0.63 7.37 0.75
CA SER A 260 -0.87 7.32 -0.68
C SER A 260 -0.01 6.28 -1.38
N VAL A 261 -0.32 6.06 -2.65
CA VAL A 261 0.52 5.31 -3.58
C VAL A 261 1.14 6.27 -4.62
N PRO A 262 2.27 5.90 -5.27
CA PRO A 262 2.96 6.77 -6.23
C PRO A 262 2.05 7.36 -7.29
N LEU A 263 1.17 6.54 -7.86
CA LEU A 263 0.29 6.88 -8.98
C LEU A 263 -0.51 8.17 -8.76
N ILE A 264 -0.96 8.45 -7.53
CA ILE A 264 -1.76 9.66 -7.23
C ILE A 264 -0.90 10.91 -7.44
N MET A 265 0.30 10.95 -6.86
CA MET A 265 1.18 12.10 -7.00
C MET A 265 1.74 12.22 -8.42
N GLU A 266 2.03 11.12 -9.08
CA GLU A 266 2.49 11.07 -10.48
C GLU A 266 1.43 11.65 -11.44
N LYS A 267 0.16 11.29 -11.27
CA LYS A 267 -0.95 11.89 -12.04
C LYS A 267 -1.07 13.40 -11.78
N ILE A 268 -1.00 13.83 -10.51
CA ILE A 268 -1.03 15.26 -10.16
C ILE A 268 0.15 15.99 -10.80
N PHE A 269 1.36 15.46 -10.67
CA PHE A 269 2.55 16.07 -11.25
C PHE A 269 2.45 16.19 -12.78
N ARG A 270 2.09 15.13 -13.46
CA ARG A 270 1.98 15.11 -14.93
C ARG A 270 0.92 16.08 -15.43
N SER A 271 -0.31 16.01 -14.88
CA SER A 271 -1.45 16.80 -15.37
C SER A 271 -1.43 18.26 -14.93
N GLN A 272 -1.01 18.54 -13.68
CA GLN A 272 -1.12 19.89 -13.12
C GLN A 272 0.17 20.68 -13.12
N VAL A 273 1.33 20.03 -13.22
CA VAL A 273 2.64 20.69 -13.17
C VAL A 273 3.34 20.56 -14.51
N LYS A 274 3.77 19.36 -14.90
CA LYS A 274 4.58 19.12 -16.11
C LYS A 274 3.86 19.64 -17.36
N ALA A 275 2.60 19.31 -17.56
CA ALA A 275 1.83 19.75 -18.73
C ALA A 275 1.81 21.27 -18.90
N LYS A 276 1.77 22.04 -17.82
CA LYS A 276 1.79 23.51 -17.88
C LYS A 276 3.13 24.08 -18.30
N PHE A 277 4.23 23.46 -17.87
CA PHE A 277 5.58 23.92 -18.14
C PHE A 277 6.18 23.35 -19.43
N THR A 278 5.49 22.41 -20.08
CA THR A 278 5.92 21.83 -21.35
C THR A 278 4.99 22.17 -22.54
N LYS A 279 3.99 23.06 -22.31
CA LYS A 279 2.97 23.41 -23.31
C LYS A 279 3.55 24.06 -24.60
N SER A 280 4.67 24.79 -24.47
CA SER A 280 5.36 25.37 -25.64
C SER A 280 6.85 25.04 -25.62
N LYS A 281 7.49 25.04 -26.81
CA LYS A 281 8.94 24.79 -26.94
C LYS A 281 9.78 25.75 -26.09
N ALA A 282 9.41 27.03 -26.03
CA ALA A 282 10.11 28.03 -25.21
C ALA A 282 9.99 27.73 -23.71
N MET A 283 8.80 27.38 -23.22
CA MET A 283 8.60 27.00 -21.80
C MET A 283 9.33 25.70 -21.48
N ALA A 284 9.33 24.73 -22.37
CA ALA A 284 10.06 23.49 -22.19
C ALA A 284 11.60 23.73 -22.10
N ALA A 285 12.13 24.62 -22.93
CA ALA A 285 13.54 25.03 -22.87
C ALA A 285 13.87 25.72 -21.54
N LEU A 286 13.03 26.65 -21.07
CA LEU A 286 13.19 27.28 -19.74
C LEU A 286 13.10 26.26 -18.61
N TYR A 287 12.15 25.32 -18.67
CA TYR A 287 11.98 24.26 -17.67
C TYR A 287 13.16 23.29 -17.62
N SER A 288 13.90 23.12 -18.70
CA SER A 288 15.13 22.31 -18.73
C SER A 288 16.27 22.90 -17.90
N VAL A 289 16.24 24.22 -17.66
CA VAL A 289 17.26 24.94 -16.87
C VAL A 289 17.00 24.71 -15.38
N GLY A 290 17.94 24.09 -14.68
CA GLY A 290 17.79 23.56 -13.33
C GLY A 290 17.30 24.56 -12.27
N PHE A 291 17.79 25.80 -12.25
CA PHE A 291 17.37 26.80 -11.26
C PHE A 291 15.97 27.36 -11.57
N ILE A 292 15.61 27.51 -12.86
CA ILE A 292 14.28 27.93 -13.31
C ILE A 292 13.25 26.86 -12.96
N ARG A 293 13.56 25.58 -13.23
CA ARG A 293 12.73 24.47 -12.84
C ARG A 293 12.47 24.43 -11.35
N LYS A 294 13.51 24.60 -10.51
CA LYS A 294 13.36 24.65 -9.04
C LYS A 294 12.43 25.77 -8.60
N PHE A 295 12.52 26.94 -9.22
CA PHE A 295 11.62 28.07 -8.93
C PHE A 295 10.17 27.71 -9.27
N PHE A 296 9.92 27.14 -10.47
CA PHE A 296 8.59 26.69 -10.86
C PHE A 296 8.06 25.59 -9.94
N HIS A 297 8.89 24.63 -9.56
CA HIS A 297 8.51 23.58 -8.62
C HIS A 297 8.17 24.16 -7.23
N ALA A 298 8.90 25.15 -6.76
CA ALA A 298 8.59 25.81 -5.48
C ALA A 298 7.24 26.53 -5.51
N LEU A 299 6.91 27.24 -6.59
CA LEU A 299 5.60 27.87 -6.79
C LEU A 299 4.47 26.83 -6.87
N ALA A 300 4.67 25.80 -7.68
CA ALA A 300 3.71 24.69 -7.80
C ALA A 300 3.50 23.99 -6.45
N GLY A 301 4.56 23.78 -5.67
CA GLY A 301 4.50 23.18 -4.34
C GLY A 301 3.70 24.01 -3.33
N LYS A 302 3.88 25.34 -3.33
CA LYS A 302 3.05 26.24 -2.48
C LYS A 302 1.57 26.12 -2.84
N ARG A 303 1.24 26.13 -4.14
CA ARG A 303 -0.13 25.96 -4.62
C ARG A 303 -0.69 24.59 -4.26
N LEU A 304 0.09 23.53 -4.45
CA LEU A 304 -0.29 22.16 -4.13
C LEU A 304 -0.59 22.00 -2.62
N LYS A 305 0.28 22.50 -1.74
CA LYS A 305 0.01 22.50 -0.29
C LYS A 305 -1.29 23.19 0.07
N LYS A 306 -1.62 24.33 -0.58
CA LYS A 306 -2.89 25.03 -0.39
C LYS A 306 -4.08 24.17 -0.84
N ILE A 307 -3.94 23.45 -1.96
CA ILE A 307 -4.96 22.51 -2.47
C ILE A 307 -5.23 21.41 -1.46
N PHE A 308 -4.19 20.86 -0.83
CA PHE A 308 -4.31 19.86 0.24
C PHE A 308 -4.79 20.42 1.60
N GLY A 309 -5.41 21.58 1.61
CA GLY A 309 -6.00 22.20 2.81
C GLY A 309 -5.05 23.03 3.66
N GLY A 310 -3.79 23.20 3.25
CA GLY A 310 -2.80 24.10 3.86
C GLY A 310 -2.17 23.63 5.17
N ARG A 311 -2.59 22.47 5.73
CA ARG A 311 -2.08 21.93 7.01
C ARG A 311 -1.24 20.66 6.83
N LEU A 312 -1.10 20.16 5.59
CA LEU A 312 -0.42 18.91 5.31
C LEU A 312 1.06 18.97 5.77
N ARG A 313 1.43 18.09 6.69
CA ARG A 313 2.79 17.96 7.24
C ARG A 313 3.46 16.63 6.90
N PHE A 314 2.67 15.63 6.47
CA PHE A 314 3.17 14.33 6.05
C PHE A 314 2.32 13.75 4.91
N PHE A 315 2.99 13.35 3.85
CA PHE A 315 2.42 12.62 2.72
C PHE A 315 3.22 11.33 2.53
N GLY A 316 2.73 10.24 3.14
CA GLY A 316 3.38 8.93 3.06
C GLY A 316 3.12 8.25 1.73
N ILE A 317 4.14 7.71 1.11
CA ILE A 317 4.05 6.98 -0.16
C ILE A 317 4.61 5.59 0.03
N GLY A 318 3.81 4.58 -0.28
CA GLY A 318 4.20 3.17 -0.16
C GLY A 318 3.65 2.32 -1.30
N GLY A 319 3.99 1.04 -1.29
CA GLY A 319 3.43 0.02 -2.18
C GLY A 319 4.11 -0.14 -3.54
N ALA A 320 4.79 0.88 -4.07
CA ALA A 320 5.55 0.81 -5.33
C ALA A 320 6.66 1.87 -5.37
N LYS A 321 7.57 1.75 -6.34
CA LYS A 321 8.64 2.72 -6.58
C LYS A 321 8.05 4.02 -7.15
N VAL A 322 8.49 5.16 -6.62
CA VAL A 322 8.11 6.49 -7.11
C VAL A 322 8.95 6.83 -8.33
N GLU A 323 8.31 7.36 -9.37
CA GLU A 323 8.99 7.87 -10.55
C GLU A 323 9.99 8.98 -10.17
N ARG A 324 11.21 8.89 -10.70
CA ARG A 324 12.31 9.80 -10.34
C ARG A 324 12.01 11.28 -10.59
N GLU A 325 11.31 11.59 -11.68
CA GLU A 325 10.96 12.98 -12.03
C GLU A 325 9.92 13.54 -11.06
N THR A 326 8.91 12.75 -10.71
CA THR A 326 7.88 13.09 -9.71
C THR A 326 8.49 13.27 -8.33
N GLU A 327 9.39 12.40 -7.91
CA GLU A 327 10.09 12.54 -6.63
C GLU A 327 10.99 13.79 -6.60
N ARG A 328 11.71 14.07 -7.69
CA ARG A 328 12.48 15.30 -7.85
C ARG A 328 11.61 16.54 -7.71
N PHE A 329 10.41 16.52 -8.34
CA PHE A 329 9.44 17.59 -8.16
C PHE A 329 9.07 17.79 -6.70
N MET A 330 8.67 16.73 -5.97
CA MET A 330 8.30 16.84 -4.57
C MET A 330 9.43 17.42 -3.71
N ARG A 331 10.67 17.01 -3.93
CA ARG A 331 11.85 17.57 -3.24
C ARG A 331 12.07 19.04 -3.53
N GLU A 332 12.12 19.42 -4.82
CA GLU A 332 12.35 20.82 -5.25
C GLU A 332 11.19 21.72 -4.82
N ALA A 333 9.97 21.20 -4.77
CA ALA A 333 8.76 21.84 -4.27
C ALA A 333 8.70 21.95 -2.74
N LYS A 334 9.63 21.33 -2.01
CA LYS A 334 9.58 21.19 -0.55
C LYS A 334 8.24 20.64 -0.07
N PHE A 335 7.67 19.68 -0.81
CA PHE A 335 6.46 18.98 -0.45
C PHE A 335 6.77 17.98 0.68
N PRO A 336 5.91 17.82 1.71
CA PRO A 336 6.22 17.01 2.89
C PRO A 336 6.02 15.50 2.62
N TYR A 337 6.70 14.94 1.62
CA TYR A 337 6.59 13.53 1.28
C TYR A 337 7.59 12.67 2.06
N ALA A 338 7.24 11.42 2.24
CA ALA A 338 8.13 10.37 2.72
C ALA A 338 7.82 9.08 1.96
N ILE A 339 8.84 8.24 1.73
CA ILE A 339 8.68 6.93 1.11
C ILE A 339 8.89 5.88 2.19
N GLY A 340 7.99 4.87 2.24
CA GLY A 340 8.08 3.73 3.11
C GLY A 340 8.18 2.43 2.32
N TYR A 341 8.91 1.45 2.86
CA TYR A 341 9.05 0.11 2.32
C TYR A 341 8.72 -0.94 3.38
N GLY A 342 8.04 -1.96 2.94
CA GLY A 342 7.71 -3.15 3.71
C GLY A 342 6.73 -4.05 2.98
N LEU A 343 6.34 -5.12 3.62
CA LEU A 343 5.50 -6.17 3.06
C LEU A 343 4.37 -6.51 4.04
N THR A 344 3.32 -7.17 3.56
CA THR A 344 2.26 -7.67 4.44
C THR A 344 2.85 -8.58 5.53
N GLU A 345 3.83 -9.40 5.17
CA GLU A 345 4.57 -10.31 6.04
C GLU A 345 5.39 -9.62 7.14
N THR A 346 5.48 -8.29 7.10
CA THR A 346 6.23 -7.46 8.08
C THR A 346 5.38 -6.37 8.73
N ALA A 347 4.07 -6.40 8.60
CA ALA A 347 3.00 -5.67 9.31
C ALA A 347 2.83 -4.14 9.11
N PRO A 348 3.30 -3.37 8.14
CA PRO A 348 4.16 -3.67 7.02
C PRO A 348 5.55 -3.02 7.07
N LEU A 349 5.73 -1.85 7.77
CA LEU A 349 6.84 -0.91 7.58
C LEU A 349 8.16 -1.40 8.15
N LEU A 350 9.17 -1.51 7.29
CA LEU A 350 10.54 -1.87 7.64
C LEU A 350 11.50 -0.67 7.53
N PHE A 351 11.50 -0.02 6.38
CA PHE A 351 12.39 1.10 6.08
C PHE A 351 11.58 2.33 5.68
N GLY A 352 12.06 3.49 6.08
CA GLY A 352 11.41 4.75 5.76
C GLY A 352 12.22 5.95 6.24
N SER A 353 11.66 7.14 6.02
CA SER A 353 12.27 8.39 6.47
C SER A 353 11.19 9.41 6.84
N ALA A 354 11.54 10.35 7.71
CA ALA A 354 10.74 11.55 7.87
C ALA A 354 10.86 12.45 6.62
N PRO A 355 9.92 13.38 6.35
CA PRO A 355 9.99 14.27 5.19
C PRO A 355 11.27 15.09 5.09
N ALA A 356 11.90 15.44 6.21
CA ALA A 356 13.16 16.18 6.25
C ALA A 356 14.37 15.34 5.81
N ASP A 357 14.29 14.01 5.95
CA ASP A 357 15.42 13.10 5.79
C ASP A 357 15.35 12.28 4.48
N THR A 358 14.37 12.58 3.62
CA THR A 358 14.20 11.87 2.34
C THR A 358 15.41 12.03 1.44
N ARG A 359 15.72 11.00 0.65
CA ARG A 359 16.75 11.00 -0.39
C ARG A 359 16.17 10.51 -1.70
N LEU A 360 16.60 11.15 -2.79
CA LEU A 360 16.12 10.84 -4.13
C LEU A 360 16.39 9.37 -4.47
N GLN A 361 15.34 8.62 -4.78
CA GLN A 361 15.35 7.19 -5.15
C GLN A 361 15.84 6.24 -4.05
N ALA A 362 15.90 6.71 -2.81
CA ALA A 362 16.11 5.85 -1.65
C ALA A 362 14.88 5.86 -0.75
N VAL A 363 14.56 4.72 -0.17
CA VAL A 363 13.39 4.56 0.70
C VAL A 363 13.61 5.23 2.05
N GLY A 364 14.74 4.96 2.69
CA GLY A 364 15.03 5.47 4.01
C GLY A 364 15.94 4.55 4.81
N LEU A 365 15.98 4.78 6.10
CA LEU A 365 16.71 3.96 7.08
C LEU A 365 15.81 2.87 7.66
N ALA A 366 16.41 1.85 8.25
CA ALA A 366 15.71 0.83 9.00
C ALA A 366 14.92 1.47 10.17
N GLY A 367 13.71 0.99 10.38
CA GLY A 367 12.90 1.36 11.54
C GLY A 367 13.48 0.85 12.87
N LYS A 368 12.94 1.37 13.97
CA LYS A 368 13.27 0.83 15.29
C LYS A 368 12.97 -0.68 15.33
N TYR A 369 13.85 -1.47 15.91
CA TYR A 369 13.75 -2.94 15.97
C TYR A 369 13.83 -3.67 14.61
N VAL A 370 14.24 -3.00 13.54
CA VAL A 370 14.45 -3.62 12.24
C VAL A 370 15.94 -3.80 12.00
N GLU A 371 16.37 -5.04 11.82
CA GLU A 371 17.69 -5.39 11.33
C GLU A 371 17.58 -5.82 9.86
N GLY A 372 18.49 -5.35 9.01
CA GLY A 372 18.51 -5.70 7.59
C GLY A 372 19.94 -5.96 7.13
N LYS A 373 20.11 -6.99 6.32
CA LYS A 373 21.36 -7.30 5.62
C LYS A 373 21.07 -7.75 4.20
N LEU A 374 22.07 -7.69 3.33
CA LEU A 374 22.01 -8.26 2.00
C LEU A 374 22.68 -9.64 2.00
N ILE A 375 22.08 -10.59 1.30
CA ILE A 375 22.65 -11.89 0.99
C ILE A 375 22.83 -12.03 -0.52
N ASP A 376 23.63 -12.99 -0.96
CA ASP A 376 23.91 -13.25 -2.37
C ASP A 376 24.36 -11.96 -3.11
N VAL A 377 25.27 -11.23 -2.46
CA VAL A 377 25.70 -9.90 -2.93
C VAL A 377 26.58 -10.02 -4.16
N ASN A 378 26.19 -9.35 -5.24
CA ASN A 378 27.04 -9.20 -6.42
C ASN A 378 28.25 -8.29 -6.07
N PRO A 379 29.50 -8.78 -6.21
CA PRO A 379 30.70 -8.04 -5.81
C PRO A 379 30.96 -6.77 -6.65
N GLU A 380 30.44 -6.71 -7.87
CA GLU A 380 30.66 -5.58 -8.78
C GLU A 380 29.65 -4.45 -8.52
N THR A 381 28.38 -4.79 -8.26
CA THR A 381 27.31 -3.80 -8.10
C THR A 381 26.97 -3.50 -6.64
N GLY A 382 27.33 -4.40 -5.72
CA GLY A 382 26.94 -4.33 -4.32
C GLY A 382 25.47 -4.65 -4.07
N GLU A 383 24.73 -5.12 -5.08
CA GLU A 383 23.32 -5.49 -5.01
C GLU A 383 23.17 -6.90 -4.46
N GLY A 384 22.16 -7.13 -3.62
CA GLY A 384 21.85 -8.43 -3.05
C GLY A 384 20.40 -8.53 -2.61
N GLU A 385 19.95 -9.73 -2.26
CA GLU A 385 18.63 -9.92 -1.68
C GLU A 385 18.59 -9.36 -0.25
N LEU A 386 17.61 -8.50 0.03
CA LEU A 386 17.36 -7.99 1.37
C LEU A 386 16.74 -9.08 2.24
N VAL A 387 17.38 -9.38 3.36
CA VAL A 387 16.79 -10.19 4.44
C VAL A 387 16.69 -9.38 5.72
N VAL A 388 15.64 -9.62 6.51
CA VAL A 388 15.32 -8.81 7.68
C VAL A 388 15.00 -9.65 8.91
N LYS A 389 15.29 -9.10 10.10
CA LYS A 389 14.81 -9.55 11.41
C LYS A 389 14.10 -8.40 12.11
N THR A 390 12.93 -8.68 12.67
CA THR A 390 12.13 -7.72 13.42
C THR A 390 11.02 -8.45 14.18
N PRO A 391 10.53 -7.95 15.33
CA PRO A 391 9.35 -8.52 16.00
C PRO A 391 8.04 -8.39 15.19
N CYS A 392 8.07 -7.69 14.06
CA CYS A 392 6.89 -7.48 13.20
C CYS A 392 6.74 -8.55 12.10
N ILE A 393 7.62 -9.56 12.05
CA ILE A 393 7.55 -10.62 11.05
C ILE A 393 6.36 -11.53 11.36
N MET A 394 5.70 -12.01 10.30
CA MET A 394 4.63 -12.99 10.37
C MET A 394 5.08 -14.28 11.06
N GLU A 395 4.16 -14.99 11.68
CA GLU A 395 4.39 -16.37 12.16
C GLU A 395 4.54 -17.37 11.00
N GLY A 396 4.00 -17.04 9.84
CA GLY A 396 4.04 -17.87 8.63
C GLY A 396 2.80 -17.67 7.76
N TYR A 397 2.70 -18.51 6.75
CA TYR A 397 1.52 -18.59 5.88
C TYR A 397 0.55 -19.64 6.41
N TYR A 398 -0.69 -19.24 6.67
CA TYR A 398 -1.74 -20.10 7.21
C TYR A 398 -1.95 -21.35 6.34
N LYS A 399 -1.90 -22.52 6.96
CA LYS A 399 -1.99 -23.85 6.30
C LYS A 399 -1.00 -24.06 5.15
N ASN A 400 0.14 -23.37 5.16
CA ASN A 400 1.15 -23.51 4.12
C ASN A 400 2.58 -23.53 4.71
N PRO A 401 2.98 -24.65 5.36
CA PRO A 401 4.28 -24.77 6.00
C PRO A 401 5.46 -24.76 5.02
N GLU A 402 5.24 -25.20 3.78
CA GLU A 402 6.27 -25.19 2.74
C GLU A 402 6.63 -23.76 2.34
N ALA A 403 5.63 -22.95 1.98
CA ALA A 403 5.86 -21.54 1.67
C ALA A 403 6.41 -20.76 2.87
N THR A 404 6.03 -21.14 4.09
CA THR A 404 6.59 -20.56 5.31
C THR A 404 8.08 -20.87 5.42
N ARG A 405 8.51 -22.10 5.24
CA ARG A 405 9.92 -22.50 5.28
C ARG A 405 10.76 -21.78 4.22
N GLU A 406 10.24 -21.66 3.01
CA GLU A 406 10.90 -20.92 1.91
C GLU A 406 11.04 -19.41 2.17
N ALA A 407 10.20 -18.85 3.03
CA ALA A 407 10.23 -17.43 3.36
C ALA A 407 11.35 -17.06 4.35
N PHE A 408 12.04 -18.05 4.93
CA PHE A 408 13.13 -17.81 5.88
C PHE A 408 14.43 -18.47 5.43
N THR A 409 15.54 -17.86 5.83
CA THR A 409 16.87 -18.50 5.73
C THR A 409 17.04 -19.50 6.87
N GLU A 410 18.03 -20.40 6.77
CA GLU A 410 18.34 -21.39 7.82
C GLU A 410 18.66 -20.75 9.18
N ASP A 411 19.25 -19.54 9.19
CA ASP A 411 19.56 -18.75 10.39
C ASP A 411 18.41 -17.81 10.82
N GLY A 412 17.19 -17.99 10.25
CA GLY A 412 15.95 -17.38 10.70
C GLY A 412 15.75 -15.92 10.25
N TRP A 413 16.38 -15.46 9.17
CA TRP A 413 16.07 -14.18 8.55
C TRP A 413 14.93 -14.34 7.57
N PHE A 414 13.99 -13.39 7.58
CA PHE A 414 12.91 -13.34 6.60
C PHE A 414 13.44 -12.83 5.25
N ARG A 415 13.17 -13.58 4.18
CA ARG A 415 13.56 -13.29 2.80
C ARG A 415 12.52 -12.39 2.14
N THR A 416 12.89 -11.15 1.84
CA THR A 416 11.96 -10.22 1.19
C THR A 416 11.78 -10.51 -0.30
N LYS A 417 12.72 -11.23 -0.92
CA LYS A 417 12.84 -11.46 -2.37
C LYS A 417 12.96 -10.15 -3.16
N ASP A 418 13.36 -9.06 -2.50
CA ASP A 418 13.68 -7.79 -3.12
C ASP A 418 15.18 -7.61 -3.23
N LEU A 419 15.67 -7.27 -4.43
CA LEU A 419 17.05 -6.92 -4.69
C LEU A 419 17.28 -5.46 -4.35
N CYS A 420 18.27 -5.22 -3.50
CA CYS A 420 18.50 -3.92 -2.89
C CYS A 420 20.00 -3.62 -2.79
N LEU A 421 20.31 -2.38 -2.50
CA LEU A 421 21.61 -1.95 -2.01
C LEU A 421 21.45 -0.93 -0.88
N PHE A 422 22.47 -0.78 -0.04
CA PHE A 422 22.58 0.30 0.92
C PHE A 422 23.52 1.37 0.42
N ASP A 423 23.10 2.64 0.47
CA ASP A 423 24.01 3.75 0.20
C ASP A 423 25.05 3.90 1.36
N LYS A 424 26.07 4.75 1.14
CA LYS A 424 27.15 5.00 2.12
C LYS A 424 26.66 5.51 3.49
N LYS A 425 25.39 5.91 3.60
CA LYS A 425 24.76 6.39 4.85
C LYS A 425 23.69 5.40 5.38
N GLY A 426 23.60 4.21 4.79
CA GLY A 426 22.69 3.14 5.19
C GLY A 426 21.26 3.30 4.69
N TYR A 427 20.99 4.19 3.73
CA TYR A 427 19.68 4.28 3.12
C TYR A 427 19.45 3.12 2.16
N LEU A 428 18.29 2.47 2.30
CA LEU A 428 17.90 1.38 1.42
C LEU A 428 17.49 1.92 0.03
N VAL A 429 18.05 1.32 -1.02
CA VAL A 429 17.67 1.55 -2.41
C VAL A 429 17.17 0.23 -2.99
N ILE A 430 15.91 0.22 -3.43
CA ILE A 430 15.29 -0.97 -4.05
C ILE A 430 15.59 -0.94 -5.55
N LYS A 431 16.10 -2.06 -6.06
CA LYS A 431 16.41 -2.24 -7.49
C LYS A 431 15.26 -2.94 -8.22
N GLY A 432 14.73 -4.03 -7.67
CA GLY A 432 13.62 -4.79 -8.23
C GLY A 432 13.32 -6.05 -7.45
N ARG A 433 12.45 -6.89 -8.01
CA ARG A 433 12.12 -8.21 -7.46
C ARG A 433 13.05 -9.28 -8.01
N ALA A 434 13.60 -10.13 -7.15
CA ALA A 434 14.44 -11.25 -7.59
C ALA A 434 13.72 -12.15 -8.62
N ASN A 435 12.43 -12.41 -8.42
CA ASN A 435 11.63 -13.25 -9.32
C ASN A 435 11.27 -12.58 -10.67
N ASN A 436 11.46 -11.27 -10.80
CA ASN A 436 11.17 -10.51 -12.03
C ASN A 436 12.45 -10.15 -12.79
N MET A 437 13.60 -10.28 -12.14
CA MET A 437 14.88 -9.99 -12.76
C MET A 437 15.10 -10.85 -14.00
N ILE A 438 15.54 -10.21 -15.08
CA ILE A 438 15.91 -10.86 -16.33
C ILE A 438 17.44 -10.85 -16.40
N VAL A 439 18.04 -12.01 -16.63
CA VAL A 439 19.48 -12.08 -16.90
C VAL A 439 19.70 -11.80 -18.37
N GLY A 440 20.43 -10.74 -18.67
CA GLY A 440 20.81 -10.37 -20.03
C GLY A 440 21.75 -11.37 -20.66
N SER A 441 21.93 -11.29 -21.98
CA SER A 441 22.76 -12.22 -22.77
C SER A 441 24.23 -12.21 -22.38
N THR A 442 24.73 -11.15 -21.79
CA THR A 442 26.11 -11.00 -21.31
C THR A 442 26.22 -11.07 -19.78
N GLY A 443 25.14 -11.50 -19.09
CA GLY A 443 25.14 -11.76 -17.66
C GLY A 443 24.68 -10.58 -16.79
N GLU A 444 24.26 -9.48 -17.38
CA GLU A 444 23.78 -8.34 -16.61
C GLU A 444 22.40 -8.59 -15.99
N ASN A 445 22.21 -8.08 -14.78
CA ASN A 445 20.90 -8.04 -14.14
C ASN A 445 20.05 -6.91 -14.71
N ILE A 446 18.98 -7.26 -15.39
CA ILE A 446 18.01 -6.31 -15.93
C ILE A 446 16.79 -6.30 -15.00
N TYR A 447 16.41 -5.12 -14.55
CA TYR A 447 15.26 -4.89 -13.68
C TYR A 447 14.10 -4.32 -14.49
N PRO A 448 13.08 -5.13 -14.85
CA PRO A 448 11.94 -4.68 -15.63
C PRO A 448 11.29 -3.41 -15.06
N GLU A 449 11.18 -3.34 -13.75
CA GLU A 449 10.54 -2.21 -13.05
C GLU A 449 11.29 -0.87 -13.27
N GLU A 450 12.60 -0.89 -13.49
CA GLU A 450 13.36 0.32 -13.81
C GLU A 450 13.04 0.80 -15.22
N ILE A 451 12.93 -0.10 -16.19
CA ILE A 451 12.57 0.21 -17.58
C ILE A 451 11.11 0.69 -17.64
N GLU A 452 10.19 -0.01 -16.96
CA GLU A 452 8.77 0.33 -16.87
C GLU A 452 8.57 1.73 -16.28
N SER A 453 9.37 2.08 -15.26
CA SER A 453 9.32 3.43 -14.69
C SER A 453 9.65 4.50 -15.72
N VAL A 454 10.52 4.21 -16.70
CA VAL A 454 10.83 5.10 -17.82
C VAL A 454 9.72 5.09 -18.87
N ILE A 455 9.22 3.91 -19.25
CA ILE A 455 8.13 3.76 -20.22
C ILE A 455 6.88 4.54 -19.75
N ASN A 456 6.52 4.39 -18.48
CA ASN A 456 5.37 5.05 -17.90
C ASN A 456 5.50 6.57 -17.80
N THR A 457 6.69 7.17 -18.09
CA THR A 457 6.84 8.63 -18.21
C THR A 457 6.43 9.16 -19.58
N HIS A 458 6.27 8.29 -20.57
CA HIS A 458 5.86 8.71 -21.90
C HIS A 458 4.39 9.19 -21.92
N ARG A 459 4.12 10.27 -22.66
CA ARG A 459 2.80 10.94 -22.68
C ARG A 459 1.64 10.05 -23.10
N LEU A 460 1.90 9.09 -23.97
CA LEU A 460 0.91 8.18 -24.54
C LEU A 460 0.70 6.91 -23.72
N VAL A 461 1.57 6.61 -22.76
CA VAL A 461 1.51 5.36 -21.98
C VAL A 461 0.83 5.58 -20.64
N THR A 462 -0.09 4.68 -20.31
CA THR A 462 -0.76 4.64 -18.99
C THR A 462 -0.13 3.63 -18.05
N GLU A 463 0.23 2.44 -18.56
CA GLU A 463 0.86 1.36 -17.79
C GLU A 463 1.73 0.51 -18.71
N SER A 464 2.72 -0.17 -18.13
CA SER A 464 3.60 -1.07 -18.88
C SER A 464 4.10 -2.22 -18.03
N ILE A 465 4.47 -3.32 -18.70
CA ILE A 465 5.35 -4.36 -18.19
C ILE A 465 6.42 -4.71 -19.22
N VAL A 466 7.60 -5.06 -18.74
CA VAL A 466 8.71 -5.53 -19.58
C VAL A 466 8.91 -7.02 -19.34
N VAL A 467 9.01 -7.77 -20.43
CA VAL A 467 9.19 -9.22 -20.41
C VAL A 467 10.36 -9.63 -21.32
N ALA A 468 10.97 -10.77 -21.02
CA ALA A 468 11.89 -11.41 -21.95
C ALA A 468 11.11 -12.16 -23.04
N ASP A 469 11.54 -12.05 -24.28
CA ASP A 469 11.01 -12.78 -25.43
C ASP A 469 12.17 -13.16 -26.34
N LYS A 470 12.49 -14.45 -26.44
CA LYS A 470 13.57 -15.00 -27.29
C LYS A 470 14.91 -14.24 -27.17
N GLY A 471 15.31 -14.00 -25.92
CA GLY A 471 16.58 -13.31 -25.62
C GLY A 471 16.55 -11.78 -25.80
N SER A 472 15.41 -11.20 -26.13
CA SER A 472 15.19 -9.76 -26.26
C SER A 472 14.24 -9.23 -25.18
N LEU A 473 14.25 -7.93 -24.93
CA LEU A 473 13.27 -7.29 -24.06
C LEU A 473 12.13 -6.73 -24.90
N VAL A 474 10.90 -7.08 -24.53
CA VAL A 474 9.67 -6.56 -25.12
C VAL A 474 8.89 -5.81 -24.05
N ALA A 475 8.43 -4.60 -24.37
CA ALA A 475 7.56 -3.83 -23.49
C ALA A 475 6.11 -3.97 -23.97
N LEU A 476 5.25 -4.50 -23.10
CA LEU A 476 3.80 -4.46 -23.28
C LEU A 476 3.29 -3.18 -22.63
N VAL A 477 2.45 -2.43 -23.33
CA VAL A 477 1.97 -1.11 -22.86
C VAL A 477 0.46 -0.99 -23.04
N THR A 478 -0.18 -0.28 -22.13
CA THR A 478 -1.53 0.27 -22.36
C THR A 478 -1.41 1.75 -22.71
N LEU A 479 -2.17 2.20 -23.68
CA LEU A 479 -2.09 3.56 -24.18
C LEU A 479 -3.28 4.42 -23.68
N ASP A 480 -3.04 5.71 -23.58
CA ASP A 480 -4.06 6.72 -23.31
C ASP A 480 -4.83 6.99 -24.63
N LYS A 481 -6.03 6.41 -24.75
CA LYS A 481 -6.82 6.44 -25.97
C LYS A 481 -7.08 7.86 -26.47
N GLU A 482 -7.42 8.79 -25.57
CA GLU A 482 -7.71 10.18 -25.94
C GLU A 482 -6.48 10.86 -26.55
N LYS A 483 -5.31 10.65 -25.98
CA LYS A 483 -4.07 11.23 -26.49
C LYS A 483 -3.55 10.55 -27.76
N VAL A 484 -3.84 9.27 -27.91
CA VAL A 484 -3.52 8.56 -29.17
C VAL A 484 -4.44 9.05 -30.30
N GLU A 485 -5.73 9.19 -30.03
CA GLU A 485 -6.70 9.77 -30.97
C GLU A 485 -6.29 11.19 -31.37
N GLU A 486 -5.97 12.06 -30.40
CA GLU A 486 -5.45 13.42 -30.66
C GLU A 486 -4.18 13.40 -31.52
N ALA A 487 -3.26 12.44 -31.30
CA ALA A 487 -2.05 12.31 -32.08
C ALA A 487 -2.28 11.74 -33.50
N LEU A 488 -3.42 11.09 -33.72
CA LEU A 488 -3.81 10.50 -35.01
C LEU A 488 -4.76 11.39 -35.81
N GLU A 489 -5.46 12.36 -35.19
CA GLU A 489 -6.48 13.22 -35.86
C GLU A 489 -5.96 13.96 -37.09
N ASP A 490 -4.69 14.36 -37.11
CA ASP A 490 -4.07 15.07 -38.23
C ASP A 490 -3.72 14.15 -39.43
N PHE A 491 -3.97 12.82 -39.33
CA PHE A 491 -3.47 11.82 -40.30
C PHE A 491 -4.57 10.87 -40.81
N LYS A 492 -5.62 11.42 -41.45
CA LYS A 492 -6.78 10.66 -41.91
C LYS A 492 -6.46 9.56 -42.94
N ASP A 493 -5.37 9.67 -43.69
CA ASP A 493 -5.09 8.80 -44.85
C ASP A 493 -4.14 7.64 -44.60
N ASN A 494 -3.51 7.53 -43.42
CA ASN A 494 -2.55 6.44 -43.15
C ASN A 494 -2.38 6.10 -41.63
N VAL A 495 -3.48 5.75 -40.98
CA VAL A 495 -3.57 5.50 -39.53
C VAL A 495 -2.63 4.38 -39.08
N HIS A 496 -2.47 3.31 -39.86
CA HIS A 496 -1.59 2.18 -39.49
C HIS A 496 -0.10 2.58 -39.47
N ALA A 497 0.38 3.25 -40.51
CA ALA A 497 1.77 3.68 -40.55
C ALA A 497 2.08 4.68 -39.44
N LYS A 498 1.13 5.55 -39.11
CA LYS A 498 1.28 6.50 -38.00
C LYS A 498 1.27 5.84 -36.63
N TYR A 499 0.46 4.80 -36.48
CA TYR A 499 0.44 4.01 -35.25
C TYR A 499 1.80 3.31 -35.03
N ASP A 500 2.38 2.71 -36.06
CA ASP A 500 3.72 2.10 -36.00
C ASP A 500 4.80 3.15 -35.67
N GLU A 501 4.66 4.37 -36.18
CA GLU A 501 5.53 5.49 -35.86
C GLU A 501 5.43 5.89 -34.38
N LEU A 502 4.22 5.92 -33.80
CA LEU A 502 4.01 6.17 -32.37
C LEU A 502 4.66 5.07 -31.50
N MET A 503 4.52 3.79 -31.88
CA MET A 503 5.20 2.69 -31.18
C MET A 503 6.71 2.85 -31.25
N LYS A 504 7.24 3.26 -32.39
CA LYS A 504 8.67 3.56 -32.57
C LYS A 504 9.10 4.78 -31.73
N GLU A 505 8.30 5.85 -31.66
CA GLU A 505 8.55 7.02 -30.81
C GLU A 505 8.69 6.59 -29.34
N ILE A 506 7.75 5.77 -28.84
CA ILE A 506 7.81 5.25 -27.46
C ILE A 506 9.08 4.43 -27.24
N ARG A 507 9.41 3.52 -28.15
CA ARG A 507 10.62 2.69 -28.06
C ARG A 507 11.88 3.55 -28.01
N ASP A 508 12.01 4.49 -28.92
CA ASP A 508 13.19 5.33 -29.05
C ASP A 508 13.33 6.24 -27.82
N TYR A 509 12.21 6.80 -27.33
CA TYR A 509 12.15 7.55 -26.06
C TYR A 509 12.70 6.75 -24.89
N VAL A 510 12.31 5.49 -24.76
CA VAL A 510 12.76 4.60 -23.68
C VAL A 510 14.25 4.28 -23.85
N ASN A 511 14.65 3.88 -25.05
CA ASN A 511 16.01 3.41 -25.36
C ASN A 511 17.09 4.50 -25.24
N GLU A 512 16.71 5.77 -25.33
CA GLU A 512 17.60 6.90 -25.03
C GLU A 512 17.85 7.10 -23.53
N ARG A 513 16.98 6.53 -22.65
CA ARG A 513 16.96 6.83 -21.20
C ARG A 513 17.33 5.65 -20.33
N VAL A 514 17.44 4.47 -20.93
CA VAL A 514 17.89 3.24 -20.24
C VAL A 514 19.29 2.84 -20.64
N ALA A 515 19.93 1.97 -19.85
CA ALA A 515 21.25 1.43 -20.18
C ALA A 515 21.19 0.60 -21.49
N LYS A 516 22.32 0.48 -22.20
CA LYS A 516 22.35 -0.25 -23.48
C LYS A 516 21.83 -1.68 -23.39
N PHE A 517 22.19 -2.40 -22.34
CA PHE A 517 21.74 -3.77 -22.10
C PHE A 517 20.26 -3.89 -21.69
N ALA A 518 19.64 -2.79 -21.27
CA ALA A 518 18.23 -2.71 -20.85
C ALA A 518 17.32 -2.13 -21.95
N ARG A 519 17.81 -2.00 -23.17
CA ARG A 519 17.01 -1.49 -24.31
C ARG A 519 15.94 -2.47 -24.73
N VAL A 520 14.74 -1.96 -24.97
CA VAL A 520 13.62 -2.75 -25.48
C VAL A 520 13.70 -2.86 -26.99
N SER A 521 13.53 -4.06 -27.52
CA SER A 521 13.52 -4.33 -28.94
C SER A 521 12.21 -3.89 -29.61
N LYS A 522 11.10 -4.04 -28.88
CA LYS A 522 9.75 -3.81 -29.37
C LYS A 522 8.84 -3.24 -28.29
N ILE A 523 7.89 -2.40 -28.69
CA ILE A 523 6.73 -2.00 -27.90
C ILE A 523 5.50 -2.68 -28.49
N GLU A 524 4.66 -3.28 -27.65
CA GLU A 524 3.39 -3.91 -28.05
C GLU A 524 2.25 -3.38 -27.21
N GLU A 525 1.16 -3.01 -27.85
CA GLU A 525 -0.03 -2.56 -27.16
C GLU A 525 -0.85 -3.72 -26.59
N GLN A 526 -1.20 -3.61 -25.32
CA GLN A 526 -2.16 -4.46 -24.62
C GLN A 526 -3.53 -3.75 -24.64
N LYS A 527 -4.32 -3.99 -25.72
CA LYS A 527 -5.57 -3.27 -25.99
C LYS A 527 -6.62 -3.41 -24.90
N ASP A 528 -6.71 -4.60 -24.30
CA ASP A 528 -7.68 -4.92 -23.25
C ASP A 528 -7.21 -4.51 -21.83
N GLY A 529 -6.06 -3.86 -21.73
CA GLY A 529 -5.43 -3.54 -20.47
C GLY A 529 -4.74 -4.76 -19.82
N PHE A 530 -4.26 -4.56 -18.59
CA PHE A 530 -3.61 -5.64 -17.82
C PHE A 530 -4.55 -6.17 -16.75
N GLU A 531 -4.55 -7.50 -16.58
CA GLU A 531 -5.15 -8.11 -15.40
C GLU A 531 -4.38 -7.71 -14.14
N LYS A 532 -5.13 -7.34 -13.10
CA LYS A 532 -4.57 -6.82 -11.84
C LYS A 532 -4.99 -7.65 -10.65
N THR A 533 -4.13 -7.61 -9.65
CA THR A 533 -4.46 -8.09 -8.31
C THR A 533 -5.44 -7.12 -7.63
N PRO A 534 -6.12 -7.53 -6.54
CA PRO A 534 -6.93 -6.61 -5.72
C PRO A 534 -6.18 -5.37 -5.22
N SER A 535 -4.86 -5.47 -5.05
CA SER A 535 -3.99 -4.34 -4.71
C SER A 535 -3.55 -3.51 -5.93
N MET A 536 -4.21 -3.66 -7.08
CA MET A 536 -3.96 -2.94 -8.34
C MET A 536 -2.57 -3.18 -8.97
N LYS A 537 -1.88 -4.26 -8.62
CA LYS A 537 -0.62 -4.67 -9.26
C LYS A 537 -0.91 -5.58 -10.45
N ILE A 538 -0.18 -5.40 -11.56
CA ILE A 538 -0.32 -6.24 -12.75
C ILE A 538 0.08 -7.69 -12.42
N LYS A 539 -0.75 -8.66 -12.80
CA LYS A 539 -0.47 -10.10 -12.68
C LYS A 539 0.56 -10.52 -13.73
N ARG A 540 1.83 -10.17 -13.54
CA ARG A 540 2.92 -10.39 -14.51
C ARG A 540 3.04 -11.81 -15.03
N PHE A 541 2.71 -12.81 -14.20
CA PHE A 541 2.82 -14.23 -14.59
C PHE A 541 1.94 -14.61 -15.78
N LEU A 542 0.85 -13.85 -16.04
CA LEU A 542 -0.04 -14.06 -17.20
C LEU A 542 0.60 -13.59 -18.52
N TYR A 543 1.63 -12.77 -18.46
CA TYR A 543 2.27 -12.14 -19.62
C TYR A 543 3.70 -12.61 -19.85
N LYS A 544 4.16 -13.63 -19.07
CA LYS A 544 5.48 -14.24 -19.32
C LYS A 544 5.48 -14.90 -20.69
N ARG A 545 6.55 -14.69 -21.43
CA ARG A 545 6.82 -15.37 -22.69
C ARG A 545 7.92 -16.40 -22.47
N ASP A 546 7.92 -17.44 -23.26
CA ASP A 546 8.95 -18.48 -23.20
C ASP A 546 10.32 -17.85 -23.53
N LYS A 547 11.32 -18.29 -22.74
CA LYS A 547 12.70 -17.84 -22.84
C LYS A 547 13.35 -18.24 -24.17
#